data_a45cda5a61f5070a7953f321e8bdb362
#
_entry.id   a45cda5a61f5070a7953f321e8bdb362
#
_cell.length_a   1.000
_cell.length_b   1.000
_cell.length_c   1.000
_cell.angle_alpha   90.00
_cell.angle_beta   90.00
_cell.angle_gamma   90.00
#
_symmetry.space_group_name_H-M   'P 1'
#
loop_
_entity.id
_entity.type
_entity.pdbx_description
1 polymer ?
#
loop_
_entity_poly.entity_id
_entity_poly.type
_entity_poly.pdbx_seq_one_letter_code
_entity_poly.pdbx_strand_id
1 'polypeptide(L)'
;RILELLEMIELEPEYAERLPDELSGGEKQRVCIARALAAEPELIICDEVTSALDQLVAKGILKLLQKLQNELKVSYMFITHDLDTVKAISDHIVVMYQGKVVEQGQKSYILDPPYEPYTDLLLSSVPEMDPDWLNRVIEHRQKLADKGVNIRT
;
A
#
# COMPACT_ATOMS: atom_id res chain seq x y z
N ARG A 1 -12.82 21.16 16.14
CA ARG A 1 -12.12 20.52 15.01
C ARG A 1 -11.26 19.33 15.44
N ILE A 2 -10.48 19.41 16.54
CA ILE A 2 -9.67 18.27 17.02
C ILE A 2 -10.55 17.06 17.32
N LEU A 3 -11.63 17.22 18.08
CA LEU A 3 -12.53 16.12 18.43
C LEU A 3 -13.19 15.48 17.19
N GLU A 4 -13.60 16.28 16.21
CA GLU A 4 -14.12 15.78 14.94
C GLU A 4 -13.08 14.92 14.19
N LEU A 5 -11.82 15.37 14.15
CA LEU A 5 -10.75 14.61 13.52
C LEU A 5 -10.46 13.30 14.27
N LEU A 6 -10.49 13.30 15.60
CA LEU A 6 -10.32 12.09 16.41
C LEU A 6 -11.45 11.09 16.14
N GLU A 7 -12.70 11.53 16.08
CA GLU A 7 -13.84 10.69 15.72
C GLU A 7 -13.68 10.09 14.31
N MET A 8 -13.28 10.89 13.32
CA MET A 8 -13.03 10.42 11.94
C MET A 8 -12.01 9.30 11.87
N ILE A 9 -10.96 9.36 12.71
CA ILE A 9 -9.90 8.34 12.74
C ILE A 9 -10.14 7.25 13.81
N GLU A 10 -11.34 7.20 14.38
CA GLU A 10 -11.77 6.20 15.37
C GLU A 10 -10.86 6.17 16.63
N LEU A 11 -10.52 7.33 17.15
CA LEU A 11 -9.87 7.51 18.45
C LEU A 11 -10.78 8.28 19.41
N GLU A 12 -10.73 7.89 20.70
CA GLU A 12 -11.51 8.52 21.74
C GLU A 12 -11.04 9.97 22.03
N PRO A 13 -11.91 10.85 22.52
CA PRO A 13 -11.58 12.26 22.81
C PRO A 13 -10.36 12.47 23.71
N GLU A 14 -10.10 11.53 24.64
CA GLU A 14 -8.98 11.55 25.58
C GLU A 14 -7.62 11.51 24.89
N TYR A 15 -7.58 11.07 23.62
CA TYR A 15 -6.34 11.07 22.82
C TYR A 15 -5.85 12.48 22.49
N ALA A 16 -6.69 13.51 22.63
CA ALA A 16 -6.30 14.91 22.44
C ALA A 16 -5.16 15.36 23.37
N GLU A 17 -5.09 14.77 24.57
CA GLU A 17 -4.14 15.15 25.62
C GLU A 17 -2.92 14.21 25.68
N ARG A 18 -2.90 13.13 24.86
CA ARG A 18 -1.80 12.16 24.88
C ARG A 18 -0.57 12.68 24.12
N LEU A 19 0.60 12.36 24.68
CA LEU A 19 1.86 12.59 24.02
C LEU A 19 2.17 11.47 23.01
N PRO A 20 3.00 11.74 21.99
CA PRO A 20 3.35 10.73 20.96
C PRO A 20 3.90 9.42 21.52
N ASP A 21 4.65 9.47 22.63
CA ASP A 21 5.25 8.28 23.26
C ASP A 21 4.23 7.41 24.00
N GLU A 22 3.03 7.92 24.23
CA GLU A 22 1.92 7.22 24.87
C GLU A 22 1.03 6.50 23.84
N LEU A 23 1.35 6.61 22.54
CA LEU A 23 0.58 6.04 21.44
C LEU A 23 1.26 4.79 20.89
N SER A 24 0.46 3.77 20.60
CA SER A 24 0.87 2.61 19.80
C SER A 24 1.19 3.01 18.35
N GLY A 25 1.84 2.13 17.58
CA GLY A 25 2.15 2.37 16.16
C GLY A 25 0.90 2.66 15.31
N GLY A 26 -0.18 1.89 15.51
CA GLY A 26 -1.43 2.09 14.80
C GLY A 26 -2.14 3.40 15.17
N GLU A 27 -2.10 3.81 16.44
CA GLU A 27 -2.66 5.09 16.90
C GLU A 27 -1.84 6.27 16.36
N LYS A 28 -0.51 6.18 16.36
CA LYS A 28 0.36 7.17 15.69
C LYS A 28 -0.01 7.33 14.22
N GLN A 29 -0.24 6.22 13.52
CA GLN A 29 -0.62 6.25 12.11
C GLN A 29 -1.99 6.91 11.90
N ARG A 30 -2.98 6.61 12.77
CA ARG A 30 -4.29 7.28 12.76
C ARG A 30 -4.14 8.79 12.97
N VAL A 31 -3.32 9.23 13.91
CA VAL A 31 -3.03 10.67 14.13
C VAL A 31 -2.36 11.30 12.91
N CYS A 32 -1.44 10.58 12.21
CA CYS A 32 -0.85 11.08 10.97
C CYS A 32 -1.91 11.29 9.88
N ILE A 33 -2.88 10.37 9.76
CA ILE A 33 -4.02 10.51 8.85
C ILE A 33 -4.86 11.73 9.21
N ALA A 34 -5.20 11.92 10.50
CA ALA A 34 -5.94 13.11 10.96
C ALA A 34 -5.23 14.42 10.64
N ARG A 35 -3.90 14.45 10.80
CA ARG A 35 -3.11 15.64 10.43
C ARG A 35 -3.19 15.96 8.94
N ALA A 36 -3.17 14.96 8.08
CA ALA A 36 -3.36 15.15 6.65
C ALA A 36 -4.77 15.67 6.33
N LEU A 37 -5.80 15.08 6.96
CA LEU A 37 -7.19 15.49 6.78
C LEU A 37 -7.51 16.90 7.32
N ALA A 38 -6.75 17.37 8.30
CA ALA A 38 -6.95 18.72 8.88
C ALA A 38 -6.80 19.84 7.84
N ALA A 39 -6.06 19.61 6.78
CA ALA A 39 -5.88 20.54 5.65
C ALA A 39 -7.00 20.47 4.60
N GLU A 40 -8.00 19.58 4.78
CA GLU A 40 -9.10 19.34 3.83
C GLU A 40 -8.62 19.09 2.39
N PRO A 41 -7.67 18.16 2.18
CA PRO A 41 -7.04 17.96 0.88
C PRO A 41 -7.96 17.22 -0.10
N GLU A 42 -7.76 17.44 -1.40
CA GLU A 42 -8.35 16.64 -2.47
C GLU A 42 -7.57 15.35 -2.73
N LEU A 43 -6.26 15.36 -2.42
CA LEU A 43 -5.32 14.24 -2.60
C LEU A 43 -4.45 14.06 -1.36
N ILE A 44 -4.32 12.83 -0.88
CA ILE A 44 -3.37 12.43 0.16
C ILE A 44 -2.36 11.45 -0.41
N ILE A 45 -1.06 11.72 -0.21
CA ILE A 45 0.01 10.81 -0.57
C ILE A 45 0.31 9.92 0.64
N CYS A 46 0.16 8.61 0.46
CA CYS A 46 0.38 7.57 1.45
C CYS A 46 1.68 6.84 1.12
N ASP A 47 2.79 7.33 1.67
CA ASP A 47 4.11 6.74 1.47
C ASP A 47 4.37 5.71 2.58
N GLU A 48 4.43 4.41 2.19
CA GLU A 48 4.68 3.27 3.11
C GLU A 48 3.77 3.26 4.35
N VAL A 49 2.51 3.68 4.21
CA VAL A 49 1.57 3.95 5.32
C VAL A 49 1.32 2.76 6.25
N THR A 50 1.58 1.54 5.81
CA THR A 50 1.37 0.29 6.56
C THR A 50 2.63 -0.51 6.85
N SER A 51 3.81 -0.10 6.33
CA SER A 51 5.04 -0.92 6.33
C SER A 51 5.59 -1.24 7.73
N ALA A 52 5.39 -0.34 8.70
CA ALA A 52 5.87 -0.50 10.08
C ALA A 52 4.83 -1.12 11.03
N LEU A 53 3.69 -1.60 10.51
CA LEU A 53 2.58 -2.12 11.30
C LEU A 53 2.47 -3.64 11.14
N ASP A 54 1.97 -4.31 12.20
CA ASP A 54 1.55 -5.71 12.05
C ASP A 54 0.35 -5.84 11.09
N GLN A 55 0.15 -7.03 10.54
CA GLN A 55 -0.86 -7.28 9.50
C GLN A 55 -2.29 -6.92 9.92
N LEU A 56 -2.64 -7.12 11.19
CA LEU A 56 -3.98 -6.85 11.68
C LEU A 56 -4.23 -5.35 11.77
N VAL A 57 -3.27 -4.61 12.31
CA VAL A 57 -3.31 -3.16 12.41
C VAL A 57 -3.30 -2.52 11.03
N ALA A 58 -2.43 -3.01 10.12
CA ALA A 58 -2.37 -2.56 8.73
C ALA A 58 -3.73 -2.68 8.02
N LYS A 59 -4.41 -3.82 8.15
CA LYS A 59 -5.77 -4.01 7.62
C LYS A 59 -6.77 -3.02 8.22
N GLY A 60 -6.65 -2.71 9.51
CA GLY A 60 -7.48 -1.69 10.17
C GLY A 60 -7.28 -0.30 9.57
N ILE A 61 -6.02 0.09 9.31
CA ILE A 61 -5.68 1.37 8.68
C ILE A 61 -6.23 1.44 7.24
N LEU A 62 -6.09 0.37 6.44
CA LEU A 62 -6.62 0.36 5.08
C LEU A 62 -8.15 0.49 5.05
N LYS A 63 -8.87 -0.18 5.97
CA LYS A 63 -10.32 -0.04 6.11
C LYS A 63 -10.72 1.39 6.48
N LEU A 64 -9.99 2.00 7.42
CA LEU A 64 -10.21 3.40 7.79
C LEU A 64 -10.04 4.34 6.59
N LEU A 65 -8.96 4.18 5.82
CA LEU A 65 -8.72 4.99 4.62
C LEU A 65 -9.82 4.82 3.56
N GLN A 66 -10.31 3.60 3.33
CA GLN A 66 -11.45 3.35 2.44
C GLN A 66 -12.75 4.01 2.92
N LYS A 67 -13.03 3.95 4.24
CA LYS A 67 -14.18 4.64 4.85
C LYS A 67 -14.08 6.16 4.61
N LEU A 68 -12.94 6.75 4.95
CA LEU A 68 -12.70 8.18 4.77
C LEU A 68 -12.78 8.60 3.30
N GLN A 69 -12.28 7.80 2.36
CA GLN A 69 -12.42 8.04 0.93
C GLN A 69 -13.91 8.13 0.50
N ASN A 70 -14.72 7.19 0.98
CA ASN A 70 -16.15 7.16 0.66
C ASN A 70 -16.91 8.35 1.24
N GLU A 71 -16.56 8.77 2.46
CA GLU A 71 -17.22 9.86 3.18
C GLU A 71 -16.79 11.24 2.66
N LEU A 72 -15.48 11.45 2.49
CA LEU A 72 -14.89 12.74 2.18
C LEU A 72 -14.60 12.96 0.69
N LYS A 73 -14.69 11.89 -0.13
CA LYS A 73 -14.37 11.91 -1.58
C LYS A 73 -12.92 12.34 -1.86
N VAL A 74 -12.01 12.09 -0.92
CA VAL A 74 -10.59 12.34 -1.08
C VAL A 74 -9.95 11.27 -1.96
N SER A 75 -8.99 11.65 -2.78
CA SER A 75 -8.17 10.73 -3.57
C SER A 75 -6.92 10.31 -2.80
N TYR A 76 -6.45 9.08 -3.02
CA TYR A 76 -5.18 8.62 -2.44
C TYR A 76 -4.18 8.26 -3.53
N MET A 77 -2.91 8.58 -3.30
CA MET A 77 -1.79 8.02 -4.02
C MET A 77 -0.95 7.17 -3.07
N PHE A 78 -1.03 5.85 -3.20
CA PHE A 78 -0.25 4.91 -2.39
C PHE A 78 1.12 4.66 -3.03
N ILE A 79 2.17 4.76 -2.23
CA ILE A 79 3.53 4.33 -2.57
C ILE A 79 3.84 3.15 -1.64
N THR A 80 3.99 1.96 -2.19
CA THR A 80 4.21 0.74 -1.41
C THR A 80 4.85 -0.34 -2.26
N HIS A 81 5.58 -1.25 -1.61
CA HIS A 81 6.06 -2.50 -2.17
C HIS A 81 5.18 -3.71 -1.78
N ASP A 82 4.15 -3.49 -0.96
CA ASP A 82 3.22 -4.53 -0.51
C ASP A 82 2.11 -4.75 -1.54
N LEU A 83 2.19 -5.85 -2.29
CA LEU A 83 1.22 -6.20 -3.32
C LEU A 83 -0.17 -6.53 -2.76
N ASP A 84 -0.29 -6.99 -1.51
CA ASP A 84 -1.59 -7.22 -0.89
C ASP A 84 -2.32 -5.90 -0.63
N THR A 85 -1.60 -4.88 -0.19
CA THR A 85 -2.12 -3.52 -0.09
C THR A 85 -2.57 -3.00 -1.46
N VAL A 86 -1.73 -3.14 -2.50
CA VAL A 86 -2.09 -2.72 -3.87
C VAL A 86 -3.36 -3.42 -4.35
N LYS A 87 -3.45 -4.75 -4.19
CA LYS A 87 -4.64 -5.55 -4.57
C LYS A 87 -5.91 -5.11 -3.82
N ALA A 88 -5.76 -4.75 -2.53
CA ALA A 88 -6.90 -4.42 -1.68
C ALA A 88 -7.50 -3.04 -1.99
N ILE A 89 -6.69 -2.00 -2.26
CA ILE A 89 -7.15 -0.61 -2.20
C ILE A 89 -7.06 0.14 -3.54
N SER A 90 -6.21 -0.28 -4.49
CA SER A 90 -6.00 0.47 -5.73
C SER A 90 -7.09 0.26 -6.78
N ASP A 91 -7.38 1.30 -7.56
CA ASP A 91 -8.15 1.26 -8.79
C ASP A 91 -7.23 1.32 -10.01
N HIS A 92 -6.14 2.08 -9.89
CA HIS A 92 -5.12 2.29 -10.91
C HIS A 92 -3.74 2.01 -10.34
N ILE A 93 -2.88 1.34 -11.11
CA ILE A 93 -1.54 0.93 -10.68
C ILE A 93 -0.51 1.53 -11.61
N VAL A 94 0.59 2.00 -11.02
CA VAL A 94 1.80 2.43 -11.73
C VAL A 94 2.96 1.61 -11.20
N VAL A 95 3.60 0.83 -12.07
CA VAL A 95 4.79 0.04 -11.73
C VAL A 95 6.03 0.83 -12.10
N MET A 96 6.94 0.99 -11.15
CA MET A 96 8.19 1.73 -11.33
C MET A 96 9.40 0.82 -11.15
N TYR A 97 10.38 0.96 -12.04
CA TYR A 97 11.67 0.30 -11.94
C TYR A 97 12.80 1.27 -12.27
N GLN A 98 13.82 1.36 -11.41
CA GLN A 98 14.98 2.24 -11.57
C GLN A 98 14.60 3.70 -11.92
N GLY A 99 13.59 4.24 -11.24
CA GLY A 99 13.12 5.62 -11.42
C GLY A 99 12.28 5.86 -12.69
N LYS A 100 11.91 4.82 -13.42
CA LYS A 100 11.08 4.90 -14.63
C LYS A 100 9.77 4.14 -14.44
N VAL A 101 8.70 4.65 -15.04
CA VAL A 101 7.46 3.92 -15.16
C VAL A 101 7.64 2.85 -16.25
N VAL A 102 7.44 1.58 -15.89
CA VAL A 102 7.56 0.43 -16.81
C VAL A 102 6.19 -0.06 -17.24
N GLU A 103 5.19 0.07 -16.39
CA GLU A 103 3.81 -0.29 -16.70
C GLU A 103 2.84 0.59 -15.92
N GLN A 104 1.65 0.87 -16.48
CA GLN A 104 0.59 1.59 -15.77
C GLN A 104 -0.78 1.29 -16.38
N GLY A 105 -1.81 1.26 -15.55
CA GLY A 105 -3.18 1.00 -16.00
C GLY A 105 -4.16 0.72 -14.88
N GLN A 106 -5.37 0.37 -15.27
CA GLN A 106 -6.37 -0.13 -14.32
C GLN A 106 -5.86 -1.40 -13.64
N LYS A 107 -6.25 -1.60 -12.37
CA LYS A 107 -5.86 -2.77 -11.57
C LYS A 107 -6.10 -4.10 -12.30
N SER A 108 -7.26 -4.26 -12.92
CA SER A 108 -7.60 -5.47 -13.67
C SER A 108 -6.64 -5.76 -14.84
N TYR A 109 -6.15 -4.72 -15.50
CA TYR A 109 -5.19 -4.87 -16.58
C TYR A 109 -3.79 -5.25 -16.08
N ILE A 110 -3.31 -4.61 -15.01
CA ILE A 110 -1.96 -4.83 -14.47
C ILE A 110 -1.83 -6.18 -13.75
N LEU A 111 -2.92 -6.67 -13.15
CA LEU A 111 -2.92 -7.92 -12.38
C LEU A 111 -3.35 -9.15 -13.19
N ASP A 112 -3.71 -8.99 -14.48
CA ASP A 112 -4.07 -10.06 -15.39
C ASP A 112 -3.01 -10.21 -16.51
N PRO A 113 -2.61 -11.46 -16.88
CA PRO A 113 -1.63 -11.67 -17.95
C PRO A 113 -2.16 -11.25 -19.32
N PRO A 114 -1.27 -10.86 -20.26
CA PRO A 114 0.19 -10.94 -20.21
C PRO A 114 0.80 -9.76 -19.44
N TYR A 115 1.84 -10.05 -18.63
CA TYR A 115 2.51 -9.05 -17.80
C TYR A 115 3.72 -8.42 -18.51
N GLU A 116 4.03 -7.17 -18.18
CA GLU A 116 5.35 -6.60 -18.42
C GLU A 116 6.39 -7.42 -17.61
N PRO A 117 7.63 -7.67 -18.14
CA PRO A 117 8.59 -8.57 -17.50
C PRO A 117 8.94 -8.24 -16.03
N TYR A 118 9.02 -6.97 -15.68
CA TYR A 118 9.29 -6.58 -14.28
C TYR A 118 8.04 -6.74 -13.39
N THR A 119 6.87 -6.43 -13.89
CA THR A 119 5.59 -6.67 -13.20
C THR A 119 5.41 -8.17 -12.93
N ASP A 120 5.70 -9.02 -13.90
CA ASP A 120 5.67 -10.48 -13.76
C ASP A 120 6.63 -10.97 -12.66
N LEU A 121 7.86 -10.40 -12.64
CA LEU A 121 8.82 -10.69 -11.57
C LEU A 121 8.31 -10.28 -10.18
N LEU A 122 7.70 -9.09 -10.05
CA LEU A 122 7.14 -8.62 -8.79
C LEU A 122 5.99 -9.53 -8.31
N LEU A 123 5.05 -9.84 -9.19
CA LEU A 123 3.88 -10.67 -8.86
C LEU A 123 4.30 -12.10 -8.48
N SER A 124 5.25 -12.70 -9.22
CA SER A 124 5.77 -14.04 -8.93
C SER A 124 6.63 -14.11 -7.67
N SER A 125 7.09 -12.96 -7.15
CA SER A 125 7.92 -12.91 -5.94
C SER A 125 7.11 -12.94 -4.63
N VAL A 126 5.78 -12.87 -4.70
CA VAL A 126 4.92 -13.00 -3.51
C VAL A 126 4.92 -14.46 -3.07
N PRO A 127 5.27 -14.75 -1.80
CA PRO A 127 5.26 -16.11 -1.30
C PRO A 127 3.86 -16.73 -1.34
N GLU A 128 3.73 -17.90 -1.94
CA GLU A 128 2.52 -18.71 -1.91
C GLU A 128 2.66 -19.80 -0.84
N MET A 129 1.54 -20.28 -0.29
CA MET A 129 1.52 -21.42 0.63
C MET A 129 1.65 -22.76 -0.13
N ASP A 130 2.62 -22.82 -1.04
CA ASP A 130 2.93 -23.99 -1.87
C ASP A 130 4.42 -24.36 -1.66
N PRO A 131 4.75 -25.61 -1.26
CA PRO A 131 6.13 -26.05 -1.04
C PRO A 131 7.05 -25.86 -2.27
N ASP A 132 6.50 -25.95 -3.48
CA ASP A 132 7.26 -25.82 -4.73
C ASP A 132 7.35 -24.37 -5.26
N TRP A 133 6.73 -23.40 -4.59
CA TRP A 133 6.72 -22.00 -4.98
C TRP A 133 8.15 -21.46 -5.25
N LEU A 134 9.09 -21.71 -4.34
CA LEU A 134 10.46 -21.20 -4.47
C LEU A 134 11.17 -21.72 -5.70
N ASN A 135 10.98 -23.00 -6.02
CA ASN A 135 11.57 -23.62 -7.22
C ASN A 135 11.00 -22.97 -8.48
N ARG A 136 9.68 -22.74 -8.53
CA ARG A 136 9.03 -22.06 -9.67
C ARG A 136 9.55 -20.63 -9.85
N VAL A 137 9.72 -19.88 -8.76
CA VAL A 137 10.27 -18.52 -8.80
C VAL A 137 11.70 -18.50 -9.32
N ILE A 138 12.55 -19.44 -8.89
CA ILE A 138 13.94 -19.56 -9.37
C ILE A 138 13.98 -19.86 -10.87
N GLU A 139 13.20 -20.84 -11.34
CA GLU A 139 13.11 -21.18 -12.77
C GLU A 139 12.58 -20.01 -13.60
N HIS A 140 11.57 -19.30 -13.09
CA HIS A 140 10.99 -18.15 -13.76
C HIS A 140 12.01 -17.01 -13.90
N ARG A 141 12.76 -16.69 -12.84
CA ARG A 141 13.84 -15.70 -12.86
C ARG A 141 14.94 -16.06 -13.86
N GLN A 142 15.32 -17.33 -13.95
CA GLN A 142 16.30 -17.78 -14.93
C GLN A 142 15.81 -17.55 -16.37
N LYS A 143 14.54 -17.91 -16.66
CA LYS A 143 13.94 -17.68 -17.99
C LYS A 143 13.85 -16.19 -18.36
N LEU A 144 13.61 -15.30 -17.40
CA LEU A 144 13.59 -13.85 -17.63
C LEU A 144 15.01 -13.31 -17.87
N ALA A 145 16.01 -13.80 -17.11
CA ALA A 145 17.42 -13.46 -17.34
C ALA A 145 17.92 -13.87 -18.72
N ASP A 146 17.55 -15.05 -19.19
CA ASP A 146 17.89 -15.56 -20.54
C ASP A 146 17.26 -14.71 -21.66
N LYS A 147 16.12 -14.07 -21.38
CA LYS A 147 15.47 -13.11 -22.29
C LYS A 147 16.06 -11.68 -22.21
N GLY A 148 17.14 -11.48 -21.45
CA GLY A 148 17.85 -10.21 -21.34
C GLY A 148 17.21 -9.20 -20.39
N VAL A 149 16.25 -9.61 -19.56
CA VAL A 149 15.68 -8.78 -18.48
C VAL A 149 16.71 -8.68 -17.36
N ASN A 150 17.21 -7.47 -17.07
CA ASN A 150 18.22 -7.27 -16.05
C ASN A 150 17.57 -7.34 -14.65
N ILE A 151 17.67 -8.51 -13.99
CA ILE A 151 17.04 -8.84 -12.71
C ILE A 151 17.98 -8.53 -11.50
N ARG A 152 19.07 -7.76 -11.70
CA ARG A 152 19.96 -7.40 -10.59
C ARG A 152 19.28 -6.36 -9.70
N THR A 153 18.82 -6.83 -8.53
CA THR A 153 18.50 -6.01 -7.36
C THR A 153 19.74 -5.41 -6.78
#